data_e5321b7e80a83e2a885ff34fcc03bc7e
#
_entry.id   e5321b7e80a83e2a885ff34fcc03bc7e
#
_cell.length_a   1.000
_cell.length_b   1.000
_cell.length_c   1.000
_cell.angle_alpha   90.00
_cell.angle_beta   90.00
_cell.angle_gamma   90.00
#
_symmetry.space_group_name_H-M   'P 1'
#
loop_
_entity.id
_entity.type
_entity.pdbx_description
1 polymer ?
#
loop_
_entity_poly.entity_id
_entity_poly.type
_entity_poly.pdbx_seq_one_letter_code
_entity_poly.pdbx_strand_id
1 'polypeptide(L)'
;MAIADVSHYVRPGTSLDRDAQKRATSVYFPSSVVPMLPEKLSNGLCSLNPGVDRLTLVCDALVNRKGETTAYQFYPAVIHSHGRLTYTAVWSALQGEAWGLNTVGPRLGELKRLYALYGVLRAARSERHALDFETEESAADFAADGEIIGFHVRD
;
A
#
# COMPACT_ATOMS: atom_id res chain seq x y z
N MET A 1 10.48 4.82 -2.79
CA MET A 1 9.07 4.40 -2.90
C MET A 1 8.77 4.12 -4.36
N ALA A 2 8.15 3.00 -4.67
CA ALA A 2 7.75 2.65 -6.04
C ALA A 2 6.24 2.42 -6.09
N ILE A 3 5.57 2.95 -7.12
CA ILE A 3 4.15 2.72 -7.41
C ILE A 3 4.03 2.18 -8.83
N ALA A 4 2.97 1.42 -9.13
CA ALA A 4 2.76 0.91 -10.47
C ALA A 4 2.65 2.07 -11.49
N ASP A 5 3.34 1.96 -12.62
CA ASP A 5 3.23 2.92 -13.73
C ASP A 5 1.96 2.63 -14.54
N VAL A 6 0.82 3.05 -13.99
CA VAL A 6 -0.48 2.93 -14.67
C VAL A 6 -0.50 3.72 -15.96
N SER A 7 0.21 4.84 -16.03
CA SER A 7 0.23 5.73 -17.20
C SER A 7 0.87 5.09 -18.45
N HIS A 8 1.70 4.06 -18.25
CA HIS A 8 2.23 3.26 -19.34
C HIS A 8 1.12 2.54 -20.12
N TYR A 9 0.11 2.03 -19.42
CA TYR A 9 -0.99 1.24 -19.99
C TYR A 9 -2.22 2.08 -20.31
N VAL A 10 -2.55 3.04 -19.45
CA VAL A 10 -3.72 3.91 -19.59
C VAL A 10 -3.27 5.24 -20.17
N ARG A 11 -3.28 5.33 -21.50
CA ARG A 11 -2.85 6.55 -22.21
C ARG A 11 -3.98 7.58 -22.25
N PRO A 12 -3.68 8.88 -22.06
CA PRO A 12 -4.67 9.93 -22.13
C PRO A 12 -5.46 9.91 -23.46
N GLY A 13 -6.77 10.14 -23.37
CA GLY A 13 -7.67 10.20 -24.54
C GLY A 13 -8.07 8.84 -25.13
N THR A 14 -7.57 7.72 -24.61
CA THR A 14 -8.00 6.37 -25.02
C THR A 14 -9.40 6.03 -24.48
N SER A 15 -10.02 4.98 -25.02
CA SER A 15 -11.30 4.47 -24.47
C SER A 15 -11.17 4.02 -23.02
N LEU A 16 -10.02 3.43 -22.68
CA LEU A 16 -9.72 2.98 -21.32
C LEU A 16 -9.60 4.15 -20.33
N ASP A 17 -8.92 5.22 -20.76
CA ASP A 17 -8.81 6.45 -19.97
C ASP A 17 -10.19 7.10 -19.76
N ARG A 18 -11.00 7.20 -20.81
CA ARG A 18 -12.36 7.75 -20.70
C ARG A 18 -13.28 6.91 -19.79
N ASP A 19 -13.15 5.57 -19.82
CA ASP A 19 -13.92 4.69 -18.94
C ASP A 19 -13.46 4.83 -17.48
N ALA A 20 -12.16 4.90 -17.25
CA ALA A 20 -11.59 5.14 -15.93
C ALA A 20 -12.05 6.48 -15.33
N GLN A 21 -12.07 7.54 -16.14
CA GLN A 21 -12.57 8.85 -15.70
C GLN A 21 -14.06 8.81 -15.33
N LYS A 22 -14.90 8.05 -16.07
CA LYS A 22 -16.31 7.88 -15.73
C LYS A 22 -16.53 7.11 -14.44
N ARG A 23 -15.71 6.09 -14.18
CA ARG A 23 -15.76 5.30 -12.93
C ARG A 23 -15.22 6.08 -11.75
N ALA A 24 -14.22 6.95 -11.96
CA ALA A 24 -13.54 7.80 -11.00
C ALA A 24 -12.79 7.05 -9.88
N THR A 25 -13.32 5.95 -9.37
CA THR A 25 -12.72 5.14 -8.30
C THR A 25 -13.12 3.67 -8.43
N SER A 26 -12.40 2.79 -7.74
CA SER A 26 -12.86 1.42 -7.49
C SER A 26 -13.83 1.42 -6.31
N VAL A 27 -14.84 0.57 -6.38
CA VAL A 27 -15.83 0.39 -5.30
C VAL A 27 -15.61 -0.98 -4.66
N TYR A 28 -15.40 -0.98 -3.35
CA TYR A 28 -15.12 -2.18 -2.57
C TYR A 28 -16.34 -2.58 -1.77
N PHE A 29 -16.94 -3.69 -2.15
CA PHE A 29 -17.99 -4.37 -1.39
C PHE A 29 -17.37 -5.48 -0.53
N PRO A 30 -18.05 -5.93 0.52
CA PRO A 30 -17.52 -6.98 1.38
C PRO A 30 -17.10 -8.27 0.66
N SER A 31 -17.88 -8.67 -0.37
CA SER A 31 -17.66 -9.92 -1.12
C SER A 31 -17.15 -9.70 -2.55
N SER A 32 -17.07 -8.45 -3.03
CA SER A 32 -16.69 -8.16 -4.42
C SER A 32 -16.08 -6.77 -4.58
N VAL A 33 -15.36 -6.58 -5.67
CA VAL A 33 -14.78 -5.28 -6.03
C VAL A 33 -15.21 -4.94 -7.44
N VAL A 34 -15.71 -3.72 -7.63
CA VAL A 34 -15.91 -3.14 -8.97
C VAL A 34 -14.71 -2.24 -9.25
N PRO A 35 -13.71 -2.71 -10.00
CA PRO A 35 -12.48 -1.96 -10.19
C PRO A 35 -12.67 -0.79 -11.17
N MET A 36 -11.94 0.31 -10.94
CA MET A 36 -11.88 1.45 -11.86
C MET A 36 -11.25 1.06 -13.21
N LEU A 37 -10.26 0.18 -13.19
CA LEU A 37 -9.58 -0.38 -14.36
C LEU A 37 -9.91 -1.86 -14.53
N PRO A 38 -9.85 -2.41 -15.75
CA PRO A 38 -10.01 -3.86 -15.96
C PRO A 38 -9.09 -4.69 -15.07
N GLU A 39 -9.56 -5.84 -14.61
CA GLU A 39 -8.81 -6.71 -13.69
C GLU A 39 -7.44 -7.13 -14.22
N LYS A 40 -7.28 -7.29 -15.53
CA LYS A 40 -5.96 -7.56 -16.14
C LYS A 40 -4.92 -6.48 -15.84
N LEU A 41 -5.37 -5.24 -15.64
CA LEU A 41 -4.52 -4.14 -15.19
C LEU A 41 -4.48 -4.07 -13.67
N SER A 42 -5.62 -3.93 -12.99
CA SER A 42 -5.67 -3.68 -11.55
C SER A 42 -5.05 -4.81 -10.72
N ASN A 43 -5.35 -6.08 -11.06
CA ASN A 43 -4.84 -7.24 -10.34
C ASN A 43 -3.61 -7.88 -11.01
N GLY A 44 -3.37 -7.54 -12.27
CA GLY A 44 -2.29 -8.09 -13.11
C GLY A 44 -1.11 -7.13 -13.27
N LEU A 45 -1.09 -6.40 -14.39
CA LEU A 45 0.07 -5.60 -14.83
C LEU A 45 0.38 -4.41 -13.91
N CYS A 46 -0.63 -3.82 -13.28
CA CYS A 46 -0.46 -2.71 -12.32
C CYS A 46 -0.41 -3.19 -10.86
N SER A 47 -0.46 -4.50 -10.61
CA SER A 47 -0.23 -5.05 -9.27
C SER A 47 1.24 -5.43 -9.10
N LEU A 48 1.88 -4.93 -8.03
CA LEU A 48 3.29 -5.20 -7.73
C LEU A 48 3.45 -6.60 -7.11
N ASN A 49 2.98 -7.62 -7.82
CA ASN A 49 3.02 -9.01 -7.39
C ASN A 49 4.46 -9.50 -7.22
N PRO A 50 4.73 -10.35 -6.19
CA PRO A 50 6.06 -10.90 -5.98
C PRO A 50 6.48 -11.84 -7.11
N GLY A 51 7.81 -11.92 -7.36
CA GLY A 51 8.42 -12.84 -8.29
C GLY A 51 8.24 -12.49 -9.78
N VAL A 52 7.78 -11.28 -10.09
CA VAL A 52 7.61 -10.80 -11.48
C VAL A 52 8.05 -9.36 -11.63
N ASP A 53 8.53 -9.02 -12.82
CA ASP A 53 8.92 -7.66 -13.16
C ASP A 53 7.68 -6.78 -13.35
N ARG A 54 7.73 -5.55 -12.82
CA ARG A 54 6.67 -4.56 -12.95
C ARG A 54 7.22 -3.19 -13.26
N LEU A 55 6.55 -2.49 -14.18
CA LEU A 55 6.81 -1.10 -14.49
C LEU A 55 6.34 -0.22 -13.34
N THR A 56 7.20 0.68 -12.91
CA THR A 56 6.92 1.57 -11.78
C THR A 56 7.39 2.99 -12.06
N LEU A 57 6.75 3.93 -11.40
CA LEU A 57 7.28 5.26 -11.17
C LEU A 57 7.87 5.28 -9.76
N VAL A 58 9.16 5.61 -9.68
CA VAL A 58 9.90 5.62 -8.41
C VAL A 58 10.08 7.06 -7.93
N CYS A 59 9.85 7.27 -6.65
CA CYS A 59 10.32 8.42 -5.91
C CYS A 59 11.47 7.95 -5.01
N ASP A 60 12.66 8.46 -5.29
CA ASP A 60 13.84 8.25 -4.45
C ASP A 60 14.10 9.55 -3.68
N ALA A 61 14.13 9.47 -2.34
CA ALA A 61 14.20 10.62 -1.48
C ALA A 61 15.20 10.41 -0.34
N LEU A 62 16.00 11.45 -0.07
CA LEU A 62 16.90 11.50 1.07
C LEU A 62 16.20 12.23 2.23
N VAL A 63 16.06 11.53 3.34
CA VAL A 63 15.46 12.07 4.55
C VAL A 63 16.54 12.17 5.63
N ASN A 64 16.70 13.34 6.24
CA ASN A 64 17.62 13.54 7.33
C ASN A 64 17.04 13.08 8.68
N ARG A 65 17.85 13.17 9.75
CA ARG A 65 17.42 12.75 11.10
C ARG A 65 16.28 13.60 11.71
N LYS A 66 15.99 14.76 11.13
CA LYS A 66 14.87 15.62 11.54
C LYS A 66 13.57 15.32 10.76
N GLY A 67 13.58 14.35 9.84
CA GLY A 67 12.44 14.03 9.00
C GLY A 67 12.24 14.98 7.82
N GLU A 68 13.23 15.81 7.50
CA GLU A 68 13.20 16.73 6.36
C GLU A 68 13.71 16.01 5.10
N THR A 69 12.99 16.13 4.00
CA THR A 69 13.44 15.66 2.70
C THR A 69 14.45 16.65 2.13
N THR A 70 15.71 16.25 2.06
CA THR A 70 16.83 17.10 1.60
C THR A 70 17.09 17.02 0.11
N ALA A 71 16.71 15.91 -0.51
CA ALA A 71 16.79 15.73 -1.96
C ALA A 71 15.76 14.66 -2.39
N TYR A 72 15.28 14.74 -3.62
CA TYR A 72 14.44 13.72 -4.21
C TYR A 72 14.57 13.70 -5.74
N GLN A 73 14.23 12.57 -6.32
CA GLN A 73 14.11 12.41 -7.77
C GLN A 73 12.98 11.45 -8.12
N PHE A 74 12.39 11.66 -9.30
CA PHE A 74 11.39 10.77 -9.87
C PHE A 74 11.91 10.17 -11.16
N TYR A 75 11.71 8.87 -11.35
CA TYR A 75 12.11 8.20 -12.58
C TYR A 75 11.28 6.92 -12.81
N PRO A 76 11.05 6.53 -14.08
CA PRO A 76 10.48 5.24 -14.39
C PRO A 76 11.49 4.13 -14.12
N ALA A 77 11.01 3.00 -13.62
CA ALA A 77 11.86 1.83 -13.32
C ALA A 77 11.11 0.52 -13.54
N VAL A 78 11.86 -0.55 -13.63
CA VAL A 78 11.36 -1.91 -13.48
C VAL A 78 11.75 -2.42 -12.11
N ILE A 79 10.81 -2.92 -11.34
CA ILE A 79 11.07 -3.57 -10.06
C ILE A 79 10.70 -5.04 -10.10
N HIS A 80 11.42 -5.83 -9.31
CA HIS A 80 11.11 -7.23 -9.04
C HIS A 80 10.80 -7.39 -7.56
N SER A 81 9.52 -7.50 -7.22
CA SER A 81 9.11 -7.62 -5.81
C SER A 81 9.50 -8.99 -5.25
N HIS A 82 10.16 -9.01 -4.09
CA HIS A 82 10.60 -10.24 -3.45
C HIS A 82 9.60 -10.84 -2.45
N GLY A 83 8.50 -10.16 -2.18
CA GLY A 83 7.50 -10.66 -1.26
C GLY A 83 6.35 -9.70 -1.02
N ARG A 84 5.22 -10.26 -0.64
CA ARG A 84 4.03 -9.53 -0.20
C ARG A 84 3.90 -9.69 1.30
N LEU A 85 3.94 -8.60 2.02
CA LEU A 85 3.81 -8.57 3.47
C LEU A 85 2.51 -7.84 3.86
N THR A 86 1.85 -8.34 4.92
CA THR A 86 0.70 -7.66 5.51
C THR A 86 1.13 -6.79 6.69
N TYR A 87 0.36 -5.77 6.99
CA TYR A 87 0.62 -4.93 8.17
C TYR A 87 0.67 -5.74 9.45
N THR A 88 -0.28 -6.67 9.64
CA THR A 88 -0.34 -7.56 10.80
C THR A 88 0.94 -8.39 10.95
N ALA A 89 1.42 -9.02 9.87
CA ALA A 89 2.65 -9.81 9.93
C ALA A 89 3.89 -8.98 10.25
N VAL A 90 3.98 -7.78 9.65
CA VAL A 90 5.10 -6.86 9.92
C VAL A 90 5.07 -6.37 11.37
N TRP A 91 3.88 -6.00 11.86
CA TRP A 91 3.73 -5.55 13.25
C TRP A 91 4.08 -6.63 14.24
N SER A 92 3.53 -7.85 14.08
CA SER A 92 3.88 -9.02 14.89
C SER A 92 5.40 -9.29 14.91
N ALA A 93 6.06 -9.19 13.75
CA ALA A 93 7.52 -9.35 13.66
C ALA A 93 8.30 -8.24 14.40
N LEU A 94 7.83 -7.00 14.35
CA LEU A 94 8.44 -5.88 15.08
C LEU A 94 8.28 -6.02 16.59
N GLN A 95 7.19 -6.65 17.06
CA GLN A 95 6.97 -7.01 18.46
C GLN A 95 7.79 -8.24 18.91
N GLY A 96 8.43 -8.95 17.98
CA GLY A 96 9.25 -10.14 18.29
C GLY A 96 8.46 -11.44 18.37
N GLU A 97 7.22 -11.48 17.93
CA GLU A 97 6.38 -12.68 17.94
C GLU A 97 6.84 -13.69 16.91
N ALA A 98 6.85 -14.97 17.27
CA ALA A 98 7.38 -16.06 16.44
C ALA A 98 6.71 -16.17 15.06
N TRP A 99 5.37 -15.99 15.00
CA TRP A 99 4.64 -16.04 13.73
C TRP A 99 5.08 -14.92 12.77
N GLY A 100 5.15 -13.69 13.26
CA GLY A 100 5.60 -12.55 12.45
C GLY A 100 7.04 -12.73 11.98
N LEU A 101 7.95 -13.12 12.89
CA LEU A 101 9.36 -13.37 12.57
C LEU A 101 9.52 -14.42 11.47
N ASN A 102 8.79 -15.51 11.53
CA ASN A 102 8.80 -16.56 10.51
C ASN A 102 8.24 -16.05 9.17
N THR A 103 7.19 -15.23 9.19
CA THR A 103 6.54 -14.71 7.99
C THR A 103 7.42 -13.69 7.25
N VAL A 104 8.06 -12.76 7.95
CA VAL A 104 8.92 -11.75 7.31
C VAL A 104 10.31 -12.30 6.96
N GLY A 105 10.77 -13.32 7.68
CA GLY A 105 12.02 -14.00 7.44
C GLY A 105 13.24 -13.05 7.39
N PRO A 106 14.09 -13.14 6.35
CA PRO A 106 15.34 -12.36 6.27
C PRO A 106 15.12 -10.85 6.13
N ARG A 107 13.88 -10.39 5.90
CA ARG A 107 13.55 -8.96 5.69
C ARG A 107 13.40 -8.16 6.97
N LEU A 108 13.47 -8.80 8.14
CA LEU A 108 13.28 -8.13 9.43
C LEU A 108 14.20 -6.92 9.62
N GLY A 109 15.46 -7.02 9.19
CA GLY A 109 16.42 -5.92 9.30
C GLY A 109 16.01 -4.67 8.50
N GLU A 110 15.44 -4.87 7.31
CA GLU A 110 14.94 -3.79 6.45
C GLU A 110 13.66 -3.18 7.04
N LEU A 111 12.76 -4.01 7.56
CA LEU A 111 11.52 -3.57 8.20
C LEU A 111 11.80 -2.75 9.46
N LYS A 112 12.80 -3.12 10.27
CA LYS A 112 13.25 -2.31 11.42
C LYS A 112 13.76 -0.94 10.99
N ARG A 113 14.51 -0.85 9.88
CA ARG A 113 14.98 0.43 9.34
C ARG A 113 13.81 1.29 8.84
N LEU A 114 12.82 0.69 8.14
CA LEU A 114 11.60 1.39 7.71
C LEU A 114 10.78 1.87 8.91
N TYR A 115 10.67 1.08 9.96
CA TYR A 115 9.97 1.48 11.17
C TYR A 115 10.68 2.63 11.90
N ALA A 116 12.02 2.63 11.94
CA ALA A 116 12.78 3.76 12.47
C ALA A 116 12.57 5.04 11.63
N LEU A 117 12.55 4.92 10.30
CA LEU A 117 12.21 6.05 9.41
C LEU A 117 10.79 6.57 9.66
N TYR A 118 9.82 5.67 9.85
CA TYR A 118 8.45 6.05 10.23
C TYR A 118 8.43 6.89 11.51
N GLY A 119 9.18 6.50 12.54
CA GLY A 119 9.29 7.26 13.80
C GLY A 119 9.81 8.69 13.57
N VAL A 120 10.84 8.84 12.74
CA VAL A 120 11.41 10.15 12.38
C VAL A 120 10.40 11.02 11.63
N LEU A 121 9.71 10.45 10.65
CA LEU A 121 8.70 11.17 9.86
C LEU A 121 7.48 11.55 10.70
N ARG A 122 7.06 10.67 11.62
CA ARG A 122 5.95 10.94 12.55
C ARG A 122 6.29 12.08 13.50
N ALA A 123 7.50 12.10 14.07
CA ALA A 123 7.97 13.20 14.91
C ALA A 123 7.96 14.54 14.16
N ALA A 124 8.53 14.57 12.95
CA ALA A 124 8.51 15.77 12.11
C ALA A 124 7.10 16.23 11.74
N ARG A 125 6.15 15.30 11.54
CA ARG A 125 4.74 15.61 11.31
C ARG A 125 4.10 16.28 12.53
N SER A 126 4.36 15.76 13.73
CA SER A 126 3.86 16.32 14.98
C SER A 126 4.41 17.72 15.23
N GLU A 127 5.71 17.97 14.96
CA GLU A 127 6.32 19.30 15.07
C GLU A 127 5.68 20.34 14.13
N ARG A 128 5.17 19.91 12.98
CA ARG A 128 4.42 20.76 12.05
C ARG A 128 2.96 20.97 12.46
N HIS A 129 2.54 20.50 13.63
CA HIS A 129 1.17 20.58 14.13
C HIS A 129 0.12 19.93 13.20
N ALA A 130 0.52 18.88 12.48
CA ALA A 130 -0.45 18.09 11.71
C ALA A 130 -1.39 17.37 12.67
N LEU A 131 -2.69 17.55 12.45
CA LEU A 131 -3.71 16.87 13.24
C LEU A 131 -3.76 15.39 12.85
N ASP A 132 -3.62 14.50 13.82
CA ASP A 132 -3.92 13.09 13.67
C ASP A 132 -5.32 12.85 14.24
N PHE A 133 -6.27 12.50 13.36
CA PHE A 133 -7.60 12.09 13.77
C PHE A 133 -7.59 10.57 13.94
N GLU A 134 -7.93 10.10 15.13
CA GLU A 134 -8.25 8.70 15.36
C GLU A 134 -9.67 8.48 14.87
N THR A 135 -9.82 7.77 13.75
CA THR A 135 -11.12 7.36 13.22
C THR A 135 -11.26 5.86 13.40
N GLU A 136 -12.37 5.45 14.01
CA GLU A 136 -12.74 4.05 14.09
C GLU A 136 -13.31 3.57 12.75
N GLU A 137 -12.75 2.48 12.22
CA GLU A 137 -13.31 1.80 11.06
C GLU A 137 -14.18 0.65 11.50
N SER A 138 -15.45 0.65 11.06
CA SER A 138 -16.34 -0.47 11.29
C SER A 138 -16.20 -1.50 10.17
N ALA A 139 -16.13 -2.77 10.53
CA ALA A 139 -16.20 -3.90 9.61
C ALA A 139 -17.45 -4.73 9.88
N ALA A 140 -18.05 -5.29 8.82
CA ALA A 140 -19.17 -6.20 8.94
C ALA A 140 -18.69 -7.64 9.10
N ASP A 141 -19.34 -8.38 9.97
CA ASP A 141 -19.18 -9.82 10.13
C ASP A 141 -20.19 -10.55 9.24
N PHE A 142 -19.72 -11.58 8.54
CA PHE A 142 -20.53 -12.34 7.61
C PHE A 142 -20.67 -13.79 8.06
N ALA A 143 -21.88 -14.32 7.95
CA ALA A 143 -22.13 -15.75 8.02
C ALA A 143 -21.59 -16.48 6.78
N ALA A 144 -21.57 -17.82 6.82
CA ALA A 144 -21.06 -18.64 5.72
C ALA A 144 -21.86 -18.50 4.41
N ASP A 145 -23.12 -18.09 4.48
CA ASP A 145 -24.01 -17.79 3.37
C ASP A 145 -23.88 -16.35 2.83
N GLY A 146 -23.04 -15.52 3.50
CA GLY A 146 -22.79 -14.13 3.12
C GLY A 146 -23.77 -13.12 3.75
N GLU A 147 -24.67 -13.52 4.65
CA GLU A 147 -25.51 -12.59 5.40
C GLU A 147 -24.68 -11.83 6.45
N ILE A 148 -25.01 -10.56 6.67
CA ILE A 148 -24.38 -9.75 7.73
C ILE A 148 -24.94 -10.18 9.07
N ILE A 149 -24.09 -10.67 9.97
CA ILE A 149 -24.48 -11.13 11.32
C ILE A 149 -24.08 -10.14 12.41
N GLY A 150 -23.23 -9.14 12.10
CA GLY A 150 -22.81 -8.14 13.06
C GLY A 150 -21.86 -7.12 12.48
N PHE A 151 -21.44 -6.19 13.32
CA PHE A 151 -20.41 -5.19 13.02
C PHE A 151 -19.43 -5.12 14.20
N HIS A 152 -18.16 -4.96 13.90
CA HIS A 152 -17.13 -4.70 14.90
C HIS A 152 -16.26 -3.53 14.45
N VAL A 153 -15.63 -2.88 15.42
CA VAL A 153 -14.59 -1.87 15.15
C VAL A 153 -13.29 -2.60 14.83
N ARG A 154 -12.63 -2.19 13.75
CA ARG A 154 -11.29 -2.68 13.43
C ARG A 154 -10.28 -1.98 14.32
N ASP A 155 -9.51 -2.77 15.05
CA ASP A 155 -8.32 -2.34 15.80
C ASP A 155 -7.12 -2.10 14.87
#